data_a847fda20f11f781591c830730ed4e1e
#
_entry.id   a847fda20f11f781591c830730ed4e1e
#
_cell.length_a   1.000
_cell.length_b   1.000
_cell.length_c   1.000
_cell.angle_alpha   90.00
_cell.angle_beta   90.00
_cell.angle_gamma   90.00
#
_symmetry.space_group_name_H-M   'P 1'
#
loop_
_entity.id
_entity.type
_entity.pdbx_description
1 polymer ?
#
loop_
_entity_poly.entity_id
_entity_poly.type
_entity_poly.pdbx_seq_one_letter_code
_entity_poly.pdbx_strand_id
1 'polypeptide(L)'
;MRLLSVLCLCILSFQSFALDAYFKHNVFHNSKFEPYIEAGILFNSVSLAYNKVEGGFQAQVELTYIFEQNGKTIDWSKTLVKSPITSDTVNQLQDFLDLQRFALPYGDYKLTMKL
;
A
#
# COMPACT_ATOMS: atom_id res chain seq x y z
N MET A 1 41.67 -12.67 4.31
CA MET A 1 41.69 -11.21 4.29
C MET A 1 41.08 -10.63 3.01
N ARG A 2 41.62 -10.98 1.86
CA ARG A 2 41.07 -10.51 0.58
C ARG A 2 39.66 -11.03 0.28
N LEU A 3 39.36 -12.25 0.71
CA LEU A 3 38.02 -12.84 0.57
C LEU A 3 36.96 -12.12 1.38
N LEU A 4 37.27 -11.62 2.56
CA LEU A 4 36.37 -10.83 3.39
C LEU A 4 36.05 -9.48 2.75
N SER A 5 37.01 -8.86 2.09
CA SER A 5 36.83 -7.60 1.40
C SER A 5 35.90 -7.73 0.20
N VAL A 6 36.03 -8.83 -0.54
CA VAL A 6 35.15 -9.12 -1.69
C VAL A 6 33.73 -9.44 -1.22
N LEU A 7 33.59 -10.17 -0.13
CA LEU A 7 32.29 -10.49 0.46
C LEU A 7 31.56 -9.25 0.94
N CYS A 8 32.25 -8.32 1.58
CA CYS A 8 31.68 -7.03 2.00
C CYS A 8 31.18 -6.21 0.80
N LEU A 9 31.91 -6.23 -0.30
CA LEU A 9 31.52 -5.51 -1.50
C LEU A 9 30.24 -6.09 -2.11
N CYS A 10 30.09 -7.41 -2.12
CA CYS A 10 28.89 -8.07 -2.60
C CYS A 10 27.64 -7.75 -1.75
N ILE A 11 27.81 -7.61 -0.44
CA ILE A 11 26.72 -7.26 0.47
C ILE A 11 26.29 -5.81 0.27
N LEU A 12 27.21 -4.91 0.00
CA LEU A 12 26.92 -3.49 -0.22
C LEU A 12 26.22 -3.21 -1.56
N SER A 13 26.32 -4.14 -2.52
CA SER A 13 25.64 -4.00 -3.80
C SER A 13 24.18 -4.44 -3.78
N PHE A 14 23.69 -4.96 -2.64
CA PHE A 14 22.32 -5.41 -2.52
C PHE A 14 21.39 -4.21 -2.32
N GLN A 15 20.74 -3.77 -3.37
CA GLN A 15 19.74 -2.72 -3.31
C GLN A 15 18.34 -3.32 -3.34
N SER A 16 17.55 -3.04 -2.30
CA SER A 16 16.14 -3.39 -2.28
C SER A 16 15.32 -2.19 -2.73
N PHE A 17 14.42 -2.39 -3.69
CA PHE A 17 13.42 -1.40 -4.01
C PHE A 17 12.32 -1.44 -2.97
N ALA A 18 12.13 -0.33 -2.26
CA ALA A 18 11.03 -0.19 -1.32
C ALA A 18 9.88 0.57 -1.98
N LEU A 19 8.68 0.01 -1.91
CA LEU A 19 7.47 0.70 -2.27
C LEU A 19 7.26 1.85 -1.28
N ASP A 20 6.99 3.05 -1.80
CA ASP A 20 6.74 4.25 -1.01
C ASP A 20 5.26 4.62 -1.09
N ALA A 21 4.62 4.65 0.07
CA ALA A 21 3.21 4.98 0.18
C ALA A 21 2.94 5.70 1.49
N TYR A 22 1.97 6.62 1.46
CA TYR A 22 1.54 7.39 2.60
C TYR A 22 0.15 6.96 3.03
N PHE A 23 0.02 6.55 4.29
CA PHE A 23 -1.22 6.05 4.85
C PHE A 23 -1.90 7.11 5.73
N LYS A 24 -3.21 7.22 5.59
CA LYS A 24 -4.05 8.07 6.42
C LYS A 24 -5.37 7.39 6.71
N HIS A 25 -5.85 7.53 7.94
CA HIS A 25 -7.16 7.01 8.33
C HIS A 25 -7.95 8.06 9.10
N ASN A 26 -9.27 8.00 8.99
CA ASN A 26 -10.20 8.84 9.72
C ASN A 26 -11.41 8.02 10.12
N VAL A 27 -12.01 8.39 11.25
CA VAL A 27 -13.26 7.80 11.71
C VAL A 27 -14.40 8.77 11.43
N PHE A 28 -15.44 8.29 10.78
CA PHE A 28 -16.63 9.05 10.46
C PHE A 28 -17.88 8.33 10.97
N HIS A 29 -18.99 9.05 10.92
CA HIS A 29 -20.31 8.52 11.22
C HIS A 29 -21.23 8.78 10.02
N ASN A 30 -22.06 7.79 9.67
CA ASN A 30 -23.07 7.97 8.65
C ASN A 30 -24.28 8.76 9.20
N SER A 31 -25.31 8.95 8.38
CA SER A 31 -26.54 9.68 8.78
C SER A 31 -27.31 9.01 9.92
N LYS A 32 -27.06 7.72 10.19
CA LYS A 32 -27.64 6.96 11.29
C LYS A 32 -26.72 6.86 12.51
N PHE A 33 -25.66 7.66 12.55
CA PHE A 33 -24.63 7.66 13.60
C PHE A 33 -23.88 6.33 13.75
N GLU A 34 -23.87 5.52 12.70
CA GLU A 34 -23.06 4.30 12.69
C GLU A 34 -21.62 4.66 12.30
N PRO A 35 -20.61 4.18 13.04
CA PRO A 35 -19.21 4.51 12.76
C PRO A 35 -18.69 3.75 11.55
N TYR A 36 -17.80 4.38 10.82
CA TYR A 36 -16.98 3.73 9.80
C TYR A 36 -15.60 4.35 9.74
N ILE A 37 -14.63 3.54 9.31
CA ILE A 37 -13.26 3.99 9.11
C ILE A 37 -13.04 4.18 7.63
N GLU A 38 -12.50 5.34 7.26
CA GLU A 38 -12.00 5.57 5.92
C GLU A 38 -10.48 5.49 5.94
N ALA A 39 -9.93 4.53 5.20
CA ALA A 39 -8.51 4.32 5.07
C ALA A 39 -8.05 4.75 3.67
N GLY A 40 -7.09 5.65 3.63
CA GLY A 40 -6.54 6.16 2.38
C GLY A 40 -5.06 5.88 2.27
N ILE A 41 -4.62 5.47 1.08
CA ILE A 41 -3.20 5.29 0.77
C ILE A 41 -2.87 6.09 -0.46
N LEU A 42 -1.90 6.99 -0.32
CA LEU A 42 -1.32 7.70 -1.43
C LEU A 42 -0.05 6.97 -1.86
N PHE A 43 -0.05 6.45 -3.09
CA PHE A 43 1.10 5.75 -3.65
C PHE A 43 1.99 6.73 -4.39
N ASN A 44 3.28 6.68 -4.06
CA ASN A 44 4.30 7.38 -4.84
C ASN A 44 4.54 6.59 -6.13
N SER A 45 4.11 7.14 -7.24
CA SER A 45 4.11 6.46 -8.53
C SER A 45 5.48 6.00 -9.00
N VAL A 46 6.54 6.76 -8.69
CA VAL A 46 7.90 6.41 -9.10
C VAL A 46 8.48 5.23 -8.32
N SER A 47 7.88 4.87 -7.19
CA SER A 47 8.32 3.73 -6.37
C SER A 47 7.71 2.40 -6.80
N LEU A 48 6.84 2.39 -7.80
CA LEU A 48 6.09 1.22 -8.23
C LEU A 48 6.73 0.53 -9.42
N ALA A 49 6.48 -0.77 -9.53
CA ALA A 49 6.87 -1.55 -10.70
C ALA A 49 5.74 -1.56 -11.72
N TYR A 50 6.03 -1.13 -12.94
CA TYR A 50 5.07 -1.05 -14.03
C TYR A 50 5.24 -2.21 -15.00
N ASN A 51 4.13 -2.80 -15.41
CA ASN A 51 4.09 -3.84 -16.41
C ASN A 51 3.32 -3.35 -17.64
N LYS A 52 3.68 -3.89 -18.79
CA LYS A 52 2.98 -3.57 -20.02
C LYS A 52 1.58 -4.17 -20.00
N VAL A 53 0.60 -3.35 -20.30
CA VAL A 53 -0.82 -3.74 -20.40
C VAL A 53 -1.39 -3.18 -21.68
N GLU A 54 -2.63 -3.52 -21.98
CA GLU A 54 -3.32 -2.89 -23.11
C GLU A 54 -3.47 -1.40 -22.85
N GLY A 55 -3.03 -0.59 -23.78
CA GLY A 55 -3.08 0.86 -23.68
C GLY A 55 -1.88 1.54 -23.00
N GLY A 56 -0.86 0.78 -22.55
CA GLY A 56 0.34 1.36 -21.97
C GLY A 56 0.97 0.53 -20.87
N PHE A 57 1.24 1.18 -19.74
CA PHE A 57 1.88 0.56 -18.58
C PHE A 57 1.04 0.82 -17.32
N GLN A 58 0.99 -0.15 -16.45
CA GLN A 58 0.22 -0.08 -15.20
C GLN A 58 0.94 -0.81 -14.08
N ALA A 59 0.93 -0.23 -12.89
CA ALA A 59 1.38 -0.86 -11.68
C ALA A 59 0.20 -1.50 -10.95
N GLN A 60 0.47 -2.58 -10.24
CA GLN A 60 -0.50 -3.26 -9.39
C GLN A 60 0.11 -3.48 -8.02
N VAL A 61 -0.67 -3.22 -6.98
CA VAL A 61 -0.25 -3.42 -5.60
C VAL A 61 -1.34 -4.21 -4.88
N GLU A 62 -0.94 -5.32 -4.26
CA GLU A 62 -1.84 -6.06 -3.39
C GLU A 62 -1.83 -5.43 -2.01
N LEU A 63 -3.01 -5.08 -1.52
CA LEU A 63 -3.19 -4.36 -0.27
C LEU A 63 -4.08 -5.17 0.65
N THR A 64 -3.58 -5.42 1.87
CA THR A 64 -4.32 -6.14 2.89
C THR A 64 -4.53 -5.25 4.11
N TYR A 65 -5.78 -5.12 4.54
CA TYR A 65 -6.17 -4.49 5.79
C TYR A 65 -6.57 -5.55 6.79
N ILE A 66 -6.05 -5.46 8.01
CA ILE A 66 -6.35 -6.38 9.10
C ILE A 66 -6.78 -5.57 10.30
N PHE A 67 -7.97 -5.83 10.82
CA PHE A 67 -8.49 -5.21 12.03
C PHE A 67 -8.46 -6.21 13.17
N GLU A 68 -7.80 -5.84 14.26
CA GLU A 68 -7.66 -6.65 15.45
C GLU A 68 -8.29 -5.95 16.66
N GLN A 69 -8.94 -6.74 17.50
CA GLN A 69 -9.46 -6.30 18.78
C GLN A 69 -9.14 -7.35 19.83
N ASN A 70 -8.53 -6.94 20.94
CA ASN A 70 -8.11 -7.83 22.02
C ASN A 70 -7.24 -9.00 21.53
N GLY A 71 -6.34 -8.74 20.60
CA GLY A 71 -5.42 -9.72 20.05
C GLY A 71 -6.04 -10.69 19.04
N LYS A 72 -7.30 -10.49 18.67
CA LYS A 72 -7.98 -11.33 17.68
C LYS A 72 -8.30 -10.54 16.43
N THR A 73 -8.06 -11.14 15.27
CA THR A 73 -8.51 -10.60 14.00
C THR A 73 -10.03 -10.69 13.91
N ILE A 74 -10.68 -9.55 13.78
CA ILE A 74 -12.14 -9.47 13.69
C ILE A 74 -12.63 -9.21 12.28
N ASP A 75 -11.79 -8.64 11.46
CA ASP A 75 -12.09 -8.37 10.05
C ASP A 75 -10.80 -8.22 9.27
N TRP A 76 -10.85 -8.54 7.99
CA TRP A 76 -9.75 -8.32 7.07
C TRP A 76 -10.27 -8.15 5.66
N SER A 77 -9.50 -7.46 4.83
CA SER A 77 -9.82 -7.22 3.43
C SER A 77 -8.54 -7.23 2.60
N LYS A 78 -8.60 -7.89 1.47
CA LYS A 78 -7.50 -7.96 0.51
C LYS A 78 -7.98 -7.43 -0.83
N THR A 79 -7.23 -6.50 -1.39
CA THR A 79 -7.63 -5.82 -2.61
C THR A 79 -6.43 -5.65 -3.53
N LEU A 80 -6.68 -5.70 -4.83
CA LEU A 80 -5.68 -5.39 -5.83
C LEU A 80 -5.90 -3.96 -6.31
N VAL A 81 -4.95 -3.09 -5.98
CA VAL A 81 -4.99 -1.68 -6.39
C VAL A 81 -4.19 -1.53 -7.68
N LYS A 82 -4.80 -0.89 -8.66
CA LYS A 82 -4.17 -0.64 -9.96
C LYS A 82 -3.93 0.85 -10.13
N SER A 83 -2.76 1.20 -10.61
CA SER A 83 -2.46 2.59 -10.98
C SER A 83 -3.21 3.01 -12.24
N PRO A 84 -3.31 4.31 -12.52
CA PRO A 84 -3.69 4.76 -13.85
C PRO A 84 -2.74 4.19 -14.91
N ILE A 85 -3.26 3.94 -16.10
CA ILE A 85 -2.44 3.51 -17.24
C ILE A 85 -1.69 4.72 -17.78
N THR A 86 -0.39 4.57 -17.99
CA THR A 86 0.45 5.60 -18.56
C THR A 86 1.14 5.11 -19.83
N SER A 87 1.35 6.00 -20.78
CA SER A 87 2.14 5.71 -21.97
C SER A 87 3.64 5.91 -21.75
N ASP A 88 4.02 6.61 -20.69
CA ASP A 88 5.41 6.98 -20.41
C ASP A 88 5.71 6.79 -18.92
N THR A 89 6.54 5.79 -18.59
CA THR A 89 6.93 5.48 -17.21
C THR A 89 8.05 6.35 -16.68
N VAL A 90 8.56 7.29 -17.48
CA VAL A 90 9.64 8.19 -17.09
C VAL A 90 9.11 9.60 -16.76
N ASN A 91 8.22 10.13 -17.58
CA ASN A 91 7.80 11.54 -17.49
C ASN A 91 6.31 11.75 -17.19
N GLN A 92 5.50 10.69 -17.24
CA GLN A 92 4.04 10.81 -17.11
C GLN A 92 3.47 9.91 -16.00
N LEU A 93 4.18 9.82 -14.89
CA LEU A 93 3.69 9.12 -13.72
C LEU A 93 2.91 10.06 -12.81
N GLN A 94 1.78 9.60 -12.29
CA GLN A 94 0.96 10.32 -11.32
C GLN A 94 0.81 9.50 -10.06
N ASP A 95 1.00 10.15 -8.93
CA ASP A 95 0.64 9.57 -7.65
C ASP A 95 -0.87 9.35 -7.60
N PHE A 96 -1.29 8.28 -6.97
CA PHE A 96 -2.70 7.95 -6.91
C PHE A 96 -3.11 7.50 -5.52
N LEU A 97 -4.38 7.73 -5.22
CA LEU A 97 -4.98 7.47 -3.92
C LEU A 97 -5.95 6.31 -4.02
N ASP A 98 -5.83 5.36 -3.10
CA ASP A 98 -6.83 4.33 -2.87
C ASP A 98 -7.57 4.63 -1.57
N LEU A 99 -8.89 4.70 -1.63
CA LEU A 99 -9.76 4.94 -0.50
C LEU A 99 -10.67 3.74 -0.27
N GLN A 100 -10.69 3.24 0.97
CA GLN A 100 -11.59 2.17 1.36
C GLN A 100 -12.29 2.53 2.66
N ARG A 101 -13.54 2.07 2.79
CA ARG A 101 -14.37 2.30 3.96
C ARG A 101 -14.72 0.97 4.62
N PHE A 102 -14.62 0.94 5.93
CA PHE A 102 -14.90 -0.25 6.73
C PHE A 102 -15.90 0.12 7.84
N ALA A 103 -17.04 -0.55 7.85
CA ALA A 103 -18.01 -0.42 8.92
C ALA A 103 -17.62 -1.35 10.07
N LEU A 104 -17.32 -0.76 11.23
CA LEU A 104 -16.94 -1.50 12.43
C LEU A 104 -17.75 -0.98 13.61
N PRO A 105 -18.18 -1.85 14.55
CA PRO A 105 -18.80 -1.41 15.79
C PRO A 105 -17.90 -0.49 16.59
N TYR A 106 -18.47 0.30 17.50
CA TYR A 106 -17.66 1.12 18.40
C TYR A 106 -16.68 0.25 19.19
N GLY A 107 -15.46 0.77 19.36
CA GLY A 107 -14.41 0.09 20.10
C GLY A 107 -13.03 0.57 19.68
N ASP A 108 -12.03 0.01 20.34
CA ASP A 108 -10.63 0.26 20.01
C ASP A 108 -10.09 -0.89 19.17
N TYR A 109 -9.46 -0.55 18.06
CA TYR A 109 -8.96 -1.52 17.09
C TYR A 109 -7.50 -1.24 16.75
N LYS A 110 -6.77 -2.32 16.48
CA LYS A 110 -5.47 -2.23 15.83
C LYS A 110 -5.67 -2.48 14.34
N LEU A 111 -5.34 -1.50 13.54
CA LEU A 111 -5.35 -1.63 12.09
C LEU A 111 -3.94 -1.91 11.61
N THR A 112 -3.75 -3.03 10.95
CA THR A 112 -2.51 -3.38 10.25
C THR A 112 -2.77 -3.34 8.76
N MET A 113 -1.87 -2.70 8.04
CA MET A 113 -1.92 -2.61 6.60
C MET A 113 -0.66 -3.23 6.02
N LYS A 114 -0.85 -4.13 5.06
CA LYS A 114 0.25 -4.79 4.36
C LYS A 114 0.17 -4.52 2.87
N LEU A 115 1.30 -4.21 2.30
CA LEU A 115 1.47 -4.00 0.87
C LEU A 115 2.14 -5.18 0.19
#